data_b6d1230527c891f5e5eccb3c213d3e6a
#
_entry.id   b6d1230527c891f5e5eccb3c213d3e6a
#
_cell.length_a   1.000
_cell.length_b   1.000
_cell.length_c   1.000
_cell.angle_alpha   90.00
_cell.angle_beta   90.00
_cell.angle_gamma   90.00
#
_symmetry.space_group_name_H-M   'P 1'
#
loop_
_entity.id
_entity.type
_entity.pdbx_description
1 polymer ?
#
loop_
_entity_poly.entity_id
_entity_poly.type
_entity_poly.pdbx_seq_one_letter_code
_entity_poly.pdbx_strand_id
1 'polypeptide(L)'
;TGEEEGNEAYTRANAIVFPRSFLEGGVRWVQRVLCHELFHVLSRANRELREKCYAVIGFERCEELEFPEELAGRKLTNPDAPRNEHCLNVKIDGKERWVIPILFSREEKYDPEKGGEFFRYLQFKLVVVERAEEGMGVEVVREGGKAKLLDTGEVT
;
A
#
# COMPACT_ATOMS: atom_id res chain seq x y z
N THR A 1 22.21 10.07 -9.78
CA THR A 1 22.17 11.46 -9.34
C THR A 1 21.80 11.59 -7.86
N GLY A 2 21.10 10.66 -7.24
CA GLY A 2 20.81 10.66 -5.79
C GLY A 2 19.63 11.53 -5.34
N GLU A 3 18.98 12.22 -6.25
CA GLU A 3 17.80 13.07 -5.95
C GLU A 3 16.48 12.42 -6.37
N GLU A 4 16.55 11.29 -7.06
CA GLU A 4 15.37 10.55 -7.48
C GLU A 4 14.76 9.83 -6.28
N GLU A 5 13.41 9.74 -6.25
CA GLU A 5 12.61 9.04 -5.23
C GLU A 5 12.96 9.46 -3.78
N GLY A 6 13.30 10.73 -3.57
CA GLY A 6 13.62 11.24 -2.23
C GLY A 6 14.87 10.63 -1.58
N ASN A 7 15.80 10.14 -2.39
CA ASN A 7 17.02 9.43 -1.96
C ASN A 7 16.74 8.08 -1.27
N GLU A 8 15.61 7.46 -1.58
CA GLU A 8 15.28 6.10 -1.14
C GLU A 8 15.70 5.06 -2.18
N ALA A 9 15.78 3.79 -1.77
CA ALA A 9 15.90 2.69 -2.70
C ALA A 9 14.60 2.55 -3.49
N TYR A 10 14.69 2.17 -4.75
CA TYR A 10 13.52 1.98 -5.60
C TYR A 10 13.78 0.97 -6.71
N THR A 11 12.70 0.54 -7.36
CA THR A 11 12.77 -0.39 -8.48
C THR A 11 12.25 0.24 -9.78
N ARG A 12 12.90 -0.09 -10.90
CA ARG A 12 12.40 0.20 -12.25
C ARG A 12 12.54 -1.03 -13.13
N ALA A 13 11.42 -1.51 -13.67
CA ALA A 13 11.36 -2.77 -14.40
C ALA A 13 11.98 -3.92 -13.59
N ASN A 14 13.09 -4.49 -14.05
CA ASN A 14 13.82 -5.55 -13.37
C ASN A 14 15.12 -5.08 -12.68
N ALA A 15 15.28 -3.77 -12.51
CA ALA A 15 16.43 -3.18 -11.84
C ALA A 15 16.06 -2.65 -10.46
N ILE A 16 16.98 -2.77 -9.52
CA ILE A 16 16.93 -2.17 -8.19
C ILE A 16 17.98 -1.07 -8.14
N VAL A 17 17.59 0.12 -7.73
CA VAL A 17 18.47 1.29 -7.62
C VAL A 17 18.66 1.62 -6.15
N PHE A 18 19.93 1.68 -5.71
CA PHE A 18 20.31 2.08 -4.37
C PHE A 18 21.02 3.42 -4.39
N PRO A 19 20.62 4.38 -3.56
CA PRO A 19 21.45 5.52 -3.25
C PRO A 19 22.77 5.06 -2.64
N ARG A 20 23.87 5.76 -2.94
CA ARG A 20 25.20 5.40 -2.44
C ARG A 20 25.25 5.34 -0.90
N SER A 21 24.55 6.26 -0.24
CA SER A 21 24.42 6.31 1.21
C SER A 21 23.86 5.03 1.83
N PHE A 22 23.00 4.31 1.11
CA PHE A 22 22.45 3.03 1.57
C PHE A 22 23.53 1.94 1.77
N LEU A 23 24.56 1.96 0.92
CA LEU A 23 25.64 0.99 1.02
C LEU A 23 26.51 1.19 2.25
N GLU A 24 26.43 2.35 2.90
CA GLU A 24 27.14 2.70 4.11
C GLU A 24 26.41 2.22 5.40
N GLY A 25 25.15 1.81 5.28
CA GLY A 25 24.29 1.41 6.40
C GLY A 25 24.56 0.03 7.04
N GLY A 26 25.60 -0.66 6.55
CA GLY A 26 25.97 -1.99 7.04
C GLY A 26 25.21 -3.15 6.37
N VAL A 27 25.81 -4.34 6.42
CA VAL A 27 25.38 -5.51 5.62
C VAL A 27 23.92 -5.92 5.91
N ARG A 28 23.51 -5.96 7.18
CA ARG A 28 22.13 -6.38 7.54
C ARG A 28 21.07 -5.43 7.02
N TRP A 29 21.37 -4.14 7.05
CA TRP A 29 20.48 -3.12 6.52
C TRP A 29 20.33 -3.27 5.01
N VAL A 30 21.45 -3.35 4.30
CA VAL A 30 21.46 -3.54 2.84
C VAL A 30 20.72 -4.81 2.43
N GLN A 31 20.93 -5.93 3.13
CA GLN A 31 20.21 -7.18 2.88
C GLN A 31 18.70 -7.01 3.04
N ARG A 32 18.25 -6.35 4.10
CA ARG A 32 16.81 -6.13 4.36
C ARG A 32 16.18 -5.31 3.24
N VAL A 33 16.79 -4.21 2.85
CA VAL A 33 16.28 -3.35 1.78
C VAL A 33 16.34 -4.07 0.44
N LEU A 34 17.44 -4.79 0.15
CA LEU A 34 17.55 -5.60 -1.06
C LEU A 34 16.42 -6.63 -1.17
N CYS A 35 16.11 -7.35 -0.09
CA CYS A 35 15.00 -8.31 -0.08
C CYS A 35 13.65 -7.61 -0.33
N HIS A 36 13.46 -6.41 0.23
CA HIS A 36 12.25 -5.60 0.01
C HIS A 36 12.10 -5.23 -1.47
N GLU A 37 13.13 -4.63 -2.06
CA GLU A 37 13.12 -4.22 -3.47
C GLU A 37 13.03 -5.41 -4.43
N LEU A 38 13.69 -6.52 -4.08
CA LEU A 38 13.60 -7.76 -4.87
C LEU A 38 12.18 -8.31 -4.91
N PHE A 39 11.44 -8.20 -3.79
CA PHE A 39 10.03 -8.58 -3.76
C PHE A 39 9.22 -7.76 -4.76
N HIS A 40 9.44 -6.46 -4.87
CA HIS A 40 8.77 -5.62 -5.85
C HIS A 40 9.06 -6.07 -7.29
N VAL A 41 10.31 -6.36 -7.62
CA VAL A 41 10.69 -6.88 -8.94
C VAL A 41 10.00 -8.21 -9.24
N LEU A 42 10.06 -9.15 -8.30
CA LEU A 42 9.52 -10.49 -8.47
C LEU A 42 7.99 -10.49 -8.53
N SER A 43 7.33 -9.72 -7.68
CA SER A 43 5.86 -9.65 -7.61
C SER A 43 5.24 -9.01 -8.86
N ARG A 44 5.95 -8.06 -9.49
CA ARG A 44 5.54 -7.51 -10.79
C ARG A 44 5.74 -8.49 -11.94
N ALA A 45 6.87 -9.21 -11.91
CA ALA A 45 7.23 -10.15 -12.98
C ALA A 45 6.44 -11.47 -12.93
N ASN A 46 6.01 -11.90 -11.74
CA ASN A 46 5.36 -13.18 -11.55
C ASN A 46 4.14 -13.04 -10.65
N ARG A 47 2.96 -12.98 -11.29
CA ARG A 47 1.69 -12.84 -10.59
C ARG A 47 1.39 -14.01 -9.63
N GLU A 48 1.68 -15.25 -10.06
CA GLU A 48 1.41 -16.43 -9.21
C GLU A 48 2.25 -16.39 -7.93
N LEU A 49 3.52 -15.99 -8.03
CA LEU A 49 4.38 -15.80 -6.86
C LEU A 49 3.83 -14.69 -5.95
N ARG A 50 3.40 -13.57 -6.52
CA ARG A 50 2.79 -12.47 -5.75
C ARG A 50 1.60 -12.95 -4.95
N GLU A 51 0.65 -13.63 -5.59
CA GLU A 51 -0.56 -14.13 -4.93
C GLU A 51 -0.21 -15.10 -3.79
N LYS A 52 0.76 -16.01 -4.02
CA LYS A 52 1.22 -16.94 -2.97
C LYS A 52 1.86 -16.20 -1.79
N CYS A 53 2.69 -15.19 -2.06
CA CYS A 53 3.32 -14.40 -0.99
C CYS A 53 2.28 -13.60 -0.21
N TYR A 54 1.30 -13.01 -0.88
CA TYR A 54 0.22 -12.25 -0.24
C TYR A 54 -0.66 -13.16 0.62
N ALA A 55 -0.98 -14.36 0.13
CA ALA A 55 -1.75 -15.34 0.90
C ALA A 55 -1.05 -15.76 2.21
N VAL A 56 0.28 -15.85 2.23
CA VAL A 56 1.05 -16.17 3.45
C VAL A 56 0.82 -15.17 4.58
N ILE A 57 0.59 -13.90 4.22
CA ILE A 57 0.32 -12.82 5.19
C ILE A 57 -1.17 -12.49 5.30
N GLY A 58 -2.03 -13.37 4.78
CA GLY A 58 -3.48 -13.33 4.96
C GLY A 58 -4.24 -12.48 3.94
N PHE A 59 -3.58 -11.92 2.93
CA PHE A 59 -4.29 -11.23 1.85
C PHE A 59 -4.97 -12.22 0.91
N GLU A 60 -6.19 -11.88 0.54
CA GLU A 60 -6.96 -12.56 -0.47
C GLU A 60 -7.24 -11.61 -1.65
N ARG A 61 -7.26 -12.18 -2.84
CA ARG A 61 -7.61 -11.41 -4.02
C ARG A 61 -9.09 -11.05 -4.04
N CYS A 62 -9.37 -9.82 -4.45
CA CYS A 62 -10.71 -9.32 -4.71
C CYS A 62 -10.74 -8.54 -6.04
N GLU A 63 -11.90 -8.07 -6.46
CA GLU A 63 -12.00 -7.06 -7.51
C GLU A 63 -11.31 -5.77 -7.06
N GLU A 64 -10.86 -4.98 -8.03
CA GLU A 64 -10.22 -3.70 -7.73
C GLU A 64 -11.22 -2.79 -7.04
N LEU A 65 -10.83 -2.31 -5.85
CA LEU A 65 -11.64 -1.38 -5.07
C LEU A 65 -11.92 -0.11 -5.88
N GLU A 66 -13.18 0.24 -6.05
CA GLU A 66 -13.55 1.57 -6.46
C GLU A 66 -13.17 2.55 -5.34
N PHE A 67 -12.16 3.39 -5.64
CA PHE A 67 -11.59 4.26 -4.62
C PHE A 67 -12.64 5.27 -4.14
N PRO A 68 -12.78 5.49 -2.80
CA PRO A 68 -13.78 6.40 -2.26
C PRO A 68 -13.73 7.77 -2.93
N GLU A 69 -14.87 8.26 -3.43
CA GLU A 69 -14.97 9.48 -4.21
C GLU A 69 -14.42 10.70 -3.42
N GLU A 70 -14.70 10.75 -2.13
CA GLU A 70 -14.24 11.81 -1.25
C GLU A 70 -12.70 11.84 -1.05
N LEU A 71 -12.02 10.77 -1.42
CA LEU A 71 -10.57 10.62 -1.34
C LEU A 71 -9.90 10.59 -2.73
N ALA A 72 -10.68 10.54 -3.81
CA ALA A 72 -10.17 10.33 -5.16
C ALA A 72 -9.13 11.37 -5.57
N GLY A 73 -9.35 12.65 -5.23
CA GLY A 73 -8.41 13.74 -5.50
C GLY A 73 -7.09 13.67 -4.70
N ARG A 74 -7.01 12.79 -3.70
CA ARG A 74 -5.83 12.61 -2.85
C ARG A 74 -5.21 11.23 -2.99
N LYS A 75 -5.74 10.38 -3.86
CA LYS A 75 -5.21 9.02 -4.09
C LYS A 75 -3.74 9.09 -4.47
N LEU A 76 -2.93 8.29 -3.81
CA LEU A 76 -1.55 8.05 -4.19
C LEU A 76 -1.46 6.61 -4.69
N THR A 77 -0.81 6.45 -5.82
CA THR A 77 -0.60 5.14 -6.41
C THR A 77 0.82 4.70 -6.08
N ASN A 78 0.93 3.60 -5.37
CA ASN A 78 2.24 2.94 -5.23
C ASN A 78 2.59 2.29 -6.58
N PRO A 79 3.69 2.68 -7.24
CA PRO A 79 4.09 2.09 -8.51
C PRO A 79 4.28 0.57 -8.45
N ASP A 80 4.61 0.05 -7.28
CA ASP A 80 4.86 -1.37 -7.04
C ASP A 80 3.59 -2.17 -6.76
N ALA A 81 2.52 -1.49 -6.29
CA ALA A 81 1.19 -2.06 -6.08
C ALA A 81 0.13 -1.06 -6.55
N PRO A 82 -0.02 -0.87 -7.86
CA PRO A 82 -0.86 0.20 -8.42
C PRO A 82 -2.36 -0.04 -8.25
N ARG A 83 -2.75 -1.26 -7.88
CA ARG A 83 -4.14 -1.68 -7.75
C ARG A 83 -4.48 -2.02 -6.32
N ASN A 84 -5.70 -1.67 -5.92
CA ASN A 84 -6.29 -2.06 -4.65
C ASN A 84 -7.17 -3.32 -4.85
N GLU A 85 -6.55 -4.42 -5.27
CA GLU A 85 -7.21 -5.68 -5.65
C GLU A 85 -6.97 -6.84 -4.65
N HIS A 86 -6.59 -6.50 -3.42
CA HIS A 86 -6.38 -7.47 -2.34
C HIS A 86 -7.01 -6.99 -1.05
N CYS A 87 -7.76 -7.86 -0.41
CA CYS A 87 -8.39 -7.61 0.87
C CYS A 87 -7.82 -8.52 1.96
N LEU A 88 -8.02 -8.13 3.19
CA LEU A 88 -7.56 -8.83 4.39
C LEU A 88 -8.71 -8.95 5.37
N ASN A 89 -8.92 -10.15 5.94
CA ASN A 89 -9.85 -10.32 7.05
C ASN A 89 -9.13 -9.97 8.36
N VAL A 90 -9.68 -9.03 9.10
CA VAL A 90 -9.11 -8.53 10.35
C VAL A 90 -10.15 -8.52 11.46
N LYS A 91 -9.68 -8.59 12.70
CA LYS A 91 -10.55 -8.50 13.87
C LYS A 91 -10.55 -7.08 14.42
N ILE A 92 -11.74 -6.48 14.56
CA ILE A 92 -11.96 -5.13 15.04
C ILE A 92 -13.07 -5.20 16.08
N ASP A 93 -12.79 -4.78 17.29
CA ASP A 93 -13.76 -4.84 18.43
C ASP A 93 -14.40 -6.23 18.56
N GLY A 94 -13.61 -7.28 18.38
CA GLY A 94 -14.05 -8.67 18.46
C GLY A 94 -14.85 -9.19 17.26
N LYS A 95 -15.06 -8.38 16.21
CA LYS A 95 -15.79 -8.74 15.00
C LYS A 95 -14.86 -8.83 13.80
N GLU A 96 -15.03 -9.87 13.00
CA GLU A 96 -14.31 -9.98 11.72
C GLU A 96 -14.82 -8.95 10.71
N ARG A 97 -13.89 -8.36 9.99
CA ARG A 97 -14.14 -7.36 8.95
C ARG A 97 -13.17 -7.56 7.80
N TRP A 98 -13.66 -7.40 6.60
CA TRP A 98 -12.82 -7.29 5.43
C TRP A 98 -12.35 -5.86 5.25
N VAL A 99 -11.07 -5.68 4.96
CA VAL A 99 -10.49 -4.37 4.74
C VAL A 99 -9.55 -4.39 3.53
N ILE A 100 -9.41 -3.24 2.90
CA ILE A 100 -8.45 -3.04 1.81
C ILE A 100 -7.54 -1.87 2.20
N PRO A 101 -6.21 -2.07 2.23
CA PRO A 101 -5.27 -0.98 2.47
C PRO A 101 -5.30 0.03 1.33
N ILE A 102 -5.37 1.30 1.67
CA ILE A 102 -5.28 2.41 0.73
C ILE A 102 -4.20 3.40 1.14
N LEU A 103 -3.64 4.05 0.12
CA LEU A 103 -2.65 5.11 0.29
C LEU A 103 -3.19 6.40 -0.33
N PHE A 104 -3.15 7.48 0.43
CA PHE A 104 -3.56 8.80 -0.05
C PHE A 104 -2.78 9.92 0.64
N SER A 105 -2.83 11.13 0.05
CA SER A 105 -2.21 12.30 0.66
C SER A 105 -3.03 12.79 1.84
N ARG A 106 -2.36 13.12 2.93
CA ARG A 106 -2.96 13.79 4.09
C ARG A 106 -3.51 15.17 3.72
N GLU A 107 -2.82 15.87 2.83
CA GLU A 107 -3.17 17.19 2.33
C GLU A 107 -3.83 17.09 0.95
N GLU A 108 -4.75 17.99 0.64
CA GLU A 108 -5.41 18.00 -0.67
C GLU A 108 -4.46 18.44 -1.80
N LYS A 109 -3.47 19.26 -1.46
CA LYS A 109 -2.45 19.75 -2.40
C LYS A 109 -1.08 19.67 -1.75
N TYR A 110 -0.11 19.27 -2.54
CA TYR A 110 1.29 19.38 -2.15
C TYR A 110 1.68 20.85 -2.11
N ASP A 111 2.26 21.28 -0.99
CA ASP A 111 2.76 22.62 -0.78
C ASP A 111 4.29 22.58 -0.63
N PRO A 112 5.05 22.93 -1.68
CA PRO A 112 6.50 22.90 -1.63
C PRO A 112 7.09 23.91 -0.63
N GLU A 113 6.36 24.97 -0.27
CA GLU A 113 6.83 25.97 0.70
C GLU A 113 6.79 25.44 2.14
N LYS A 114 5.84 24.54 2.45
CA LYS A 114 5.82 23.86 3.74
C LYS A 114 7.00 22.91 3.92
N GLY A 115 7.63 22.51 2.83
CA GLY A 115 8.75 21.57 2.84
C GLY A 115 8.40 20.25 3.51
N GLY A 116 9.43 19.48 3.80
CA GLY A 116 9.32 18.22 4.50
C GLY A 116 9.46 17.01 3.58
N GLU A 117 9.70 15.87 4.18
CA GLU A 117 9.88 14.63 3.48
C GLU A 117 8.54 14.16 2.87
N PHE A 118 8.59 13.57 1.69
CA PHE A 118 7.43 13.01 0.98
C PHE A 118 6.57 12.12 1.89
N PHE A 119 7.19 11.29 2.72
CA PHE A 119 6.51 10.39 3.64
C PHE A 119 5.62 11.09 4.68
N ARG A 120 5.85 12.37 4.99
CA ARG A 120 4.97 13.15 5.89
C ARG A 120 3.59 13.38 5.31
N TYR A 121 3.48 13.35 3.99
CA TYR A 121 2.23 13.54 3.27
C TYR A 121 1.45 12.24 3.10
N LEU A 122 2.10 11.10 3.28
CA LEU A 122 1.48 9.80 3.13
C LEU A 122 0.56 9.46 4.30
N GLN A 123 -0.60 8.94 3.98
CA GLN A 123 -1.52 8.38 4.94
C GLN A 123 -1.98 7.00 4.48
N PHE A 124 -1.72 6.00 5.31
CA PHE A 124 -2.24 4.65 5.15
C PHE A 124 -3.49 4.49 5.99
N LYS A 125 -4.55 3.99 5.40
CA LYS A 125 -5.78 3.61 6.07
C LYS A 125 -6.28 2.28 5.52
N LEU A 126 -7.18 1.68 6.25
CA LEU A 126 -7.89 0.49 5.85
C LEU A 126 -9.33 0.89 5.54
N VAL A 127 -9.77 0.67 4.30
CA VAL A 127 -11.19 0.82 3.92
C VAL A 127 -11.90 -0.45 4.33
N VAL A 128 -12.95 -0.32 5.13
CA VAL A 128 -13.82 -1.45 5.44
C VAL A 128 -14.68 -1.77 4.23
N VAL A 129 -14.70 -3.04 3.85
CA VAL A 129 -15.49 -3.52 2.72
C VAL A 129 -16.36 -4.70 3.11
N GLU A 130 -17.44 -4.90 2.40
CA GLU A 130 -18.22 -6.13 2.37
C GLU A 130 -17.85 -6.92 1.12
N ARG A 131 -17.66 -8.23 1.26
CA ARG A 131 -17.42 -9.12 0.11
C ARG A 131 -18.75 -9.65 -0.39
N ALA A 132 -18.88 -9.76 -1.69
CA ALA A 132 -19.99 -10.48 -2.29
C ALA A 132 -20.00 -11.94 -1.81
N GLU A 133 -21.18 -12.51 -1.63
CA GLU A 133 -21.32 -13.93 -1.23
C GLU A 133 -20.73 -14.87 -2.28
N GLU A 134 -20.79 -14.49 -3.53
CA GLU A 134 -20.19 -15.21 -4.66
C GLU A 134 -19.25 -14.29 -5.45
N GLY A 135 -18.10 -14.84 -5.86
CA GLY A 135 -17.13 -14.12 -6.69
C GLY A 135 -16.09 -13.31 -5.88
N MET A 136 -15.56 -12.29 -6.50
CA MET A 136 -14.48 -11.44 -5.96
C MET A 136 -14.94 -10.00 -5.68
N GLY A 137 -16.24 -9.72 -5.84
CA GLY A 137 -16.80 -8.37 -5.67
C GLY A 137 -16.60 -7.84 -4.25
N VAL A 138 -16.32 -6.55 -4.15
CA VAL A 138 -16.19 -5.81 -2.88
C VAL A 138 -16.96 -4.51 -2.96
N GLU A 139 -17.66 -4.17 -1.87
CA GLU A 139 -18.37 -2.91 -1.73
C GLU A 139 -17.85 -2.14 -0.51
N VAL A 140 -17.67 -0.83 -0.65
CA VAL A 140 -17.22 0.04 0.44
C VAL A 140 -18.31 0.17 1.48
N VAL A 141 -18.01 -0.19 2.73
CA VAL A 141 -18.89 0.11 3.86
C VAL A 141 -18.88 1.61 4.12
N ARG A 142 -20.08 2.20 4.22
CA ARG A 142 -20.24 3.64 4.44
C ARG A 142 -20.85 3.92 5.82
N GLU A 143 -20.33 4.95 6.46
CA GLU A 143 -20.82 5.44 7.74
C GLU A 143 -21.03 6.96 7.64
N GLY A 144 -22.25 7.41 7.86
CA GLY A 144 -22.60 8.83 7.64
C GLY A 144 -22.39 9.30 6.19
N GLY A 145 -22.54 8.41 5.19
CA GLY A 145 -22.36 8.73 3.76
C GLY A 145 -20.91 8.71 3.28
N LYS A 146 -19.92 8.54 4.17
CA LYS A 146 -18.49 8.45 3.85
C LYS A 146 -17.98 7.02 3.98
N ALA A 147 -16.93 6.70 3.26
CA ALA A 147 -16.26 5.42 3.42
C ALA A 147 -15.78 5.23 4.86
N LYS A 148 -16.04 4.05 5.42
CA LYS A 148 -15.53 3.69 6.75
C LYS A 148 -14.05 3.38 6.66
N LEU A 149 -13.25 4.24 7.29
CA LEU A 149 -11.79 4.12 7.34
C LEU A 149 -11.33 3.81 8.76
N LEU A 150 -10.32 2.95 8.85
CA LEU A 150 -9.68 2.56 10.11
C LEU A 150 -8.20 2.88 10.07
N ASP A 151 -7.63 3.17 11.22
CA ASP A 151 -6.18 3.22 11.39
C ASP A 151 -5.60 1.81 11.47
N THR A 152 -4.39 1.63 10.97
CA THR A 152 -3.71 0.33 11.04
C THR A 152 -3.45 -0.15 12.46
N GLY A 153 -3.45 0.76 13.44
CA GLY A 153 -3.33 0.44 14.86
C GLY A 153 -4.61 -0.04 15.54
N GLU A 154 -5.75 0.03 14.86
CA GLU A 154 -7.05 -0.43 15.38
C GLU A 154 -7.29 -1.93 15.14
N VAL A 155 -6.36 -2.57 14.44
CA VAL A 155 -6.47 -3.97 14.01
C VAL A 155 -5.63 -4.87 14.92
N THR A 156 -6.23 -5.93 15.40
CA THR A 156 -5.57 -6.98 16.21
C THR A 156 -5.59 -8.33 15.48
#